data_97ee9182a08ecf87615afb3cf1384a6f
#
_entry.id   97ee9182a08ecf87615afb3cf1384a6f
#
_cell.length_a   1.000
_cell.length_b   1.000
_cell.length_c   1.000
_cell.angle_alpha   90.00
_cell.angle_beta   90.00
_cell.angle_gamma   90.00
#
_symmetry.space_group_name_H-M   'P 1'
#
loop_
_entity.id
_entity.type
_entity.pdbx_description
1 polymer ?
#
loop_
_entity_poly.entity_id
_entity_poly.type
_entity_poly.pdbx_seq_one_letter_code
_entity_poly.pdbx_strand_id
1 'polypeptide(L)'
;MSKFARGKFVMKQPEKYVGTKIPTYRSSWEWSFMNFCDTNKSVQKWASEAIQIPYRDPLTGRQTVYVPDFFIQYVDKNNKMIVELIEVKPASQTILERVGKNKYNQ
;
A
#
# COMPACT_ATOMS: atom_id res chain seq x y z
N MET A 1 -13.38 8.40 15.56
CA MET A 1 -12.52 9.51 15.89
C MET A 1 -12.09 10.23 14.65
N SER A 2 -12.51 11.43 14.57
CA SER A 2 -12.18 12.20 13.38
C SER A 2 -10.69 12.49 13.28
N LYS A 3 -9.98 12.43 14.37
CA LYS A 3 -8.55 12.72 14.34
C LYS A 3 -7.79 11.77 13.44
N PHE A 4 -8.37 10.64 13.10
CA PHE A 4 -7.73 9.71 12.16
C PHE A 4 -8.24 9.86 10.75
N ALA A 5 -9.08 10.85 10.52
CA ALA A 5 -9.67 10.98 9.18
C ALA A 5 -8.63 11.32 8.13
N ARG A 6 -7.67 12.14 8.48
CA ARG A 6 -6.58 12.47 7.57
C ARG A 6 -5.44 13.11 8.34
N GLY A 7 -4.26 12.99 7.78
CA GLY A 7 -3.10 13.59 8.37
C GLY A 7 -1.84 13.00 7.81
N LYS A 8 -0.72 13.51 8.27
CA LYS A 8 0.57 12.98 7.88
C LYS A 8 0.99 11.93 8.89
N PHE A 9 1.42 10.80 8.38
CA PHE A 9 1.84 9.71 9.24
C PHE A 9 3.26 9.95 9.73
N VAL A 10 3.44 9.84 11.04
CA VAL A 10 4.76 10.01 11.65
C VAL A 10 5.40 8.64 11.78
N MET A 11 6.49 8.44 11.08
CA MET A 11 7.14 7.14 11.04
C MET A 11 8.09 6.97 12.21
N LYS A 12 8.03 5.79 12.83
CA LYS A 12 9.00 5.44 13.87
C LYS A 12 10.24 4.81 13.28
N GLN A 13 10.11 4.21 12.12
CA GLN A 13 11.24 3.59 11.42
C GLN A 13 11.30 4.11 10.00
N PRO A 14 11.69 5.38 9.84
CA PRO A 14 11.66 5.99 8.51
C PRO A 14 12.58 5.31 7.50
N GLU A 15 13.56 4.57 7.95
CA GLU A 15 14.45 3.87 7.03
C GLU A 15 13.72 2.80 6.22
N LYS A 16 12.55 2.38 6.65
CA LYS A 16 11.76 1.39 5.91
C LYS A 16 10.95 2.03 4.78
N TYR A 17 10.72 3.31 4.86
CA TYR A 17 9.87 3.98 3.89
C TYR A 17 10.67 4.36 2.66
N VAL A 18 10.23 3.87 1.49
CA VAL A 18 10.98 4.11 0.25
C VAL A 18 10.26 5.06 -0.69
N GLY A 19 9.12 5.60 -0.26
CA GLY A 19 8.42 6.56 -1.10
C GLY A 19 9.08 7.93 -1.07
N THR A 20 8.74 8.74 -2.04
CA THR A 20 9.29 10.10 -2.11
C THR A 20 8.40 11.13 -1.46
N LYS A 21 7.14 10.78 -1.23
CA LYS A 21 6.19 11.69 -0.60
C LYS A 21 5.98 11.28 0.84
N ILE A 22 5.69 12.27 1.68
CA ILE A 22 5.33 11.98 3.05
C ILE A 22 4.03 11.20 3.05
N PRO A 23 3.99 10.04 3.72
CA PRO A 23 2.75 9.26 3.73
C PRO A 23 1.65 10.02 4.42
N THR A 24 0.53 10.14 3.73
CA THR A 24 -0.62 10.87 4.23
C THR A 24 -1.81 9.93 4.28
N TYR A 25 -2.41 9.77 5.45
CA TYR A 25 -3.56 8.90 5.56
C TYR A 25 -4.83 9.75 5.41
N ARG A 26 -5.83 9.16 4.77
CA ARG A 26 -7.11 9.80 4.57
C ARG A 26 -8.23 9.07 5.27
N SER A 27 -7.90 8.05 6.03
CA SER A 27 -8.87 7.28 6.79
C SER A 27 -8.14 6.56 7.90
N SER A 28 -8.91 6.11 8.89
CA SER A 28 -8.31 5.31 9.96
C SER A 28 -7.79 3.98 9.43
N TRP A 29 -8.38 3.46 8.38
CA TRP A 29 -7.89 2.24 7.75
C TRP A 29 -6.49 2.44 7.22
N GLU A 30 -6.26 3.55 6.53
CA GLU A 30 -4.95 3.83 6.00
C GLU A 30 -3.94 4.03 7.11
N TRP A 31 -4.34 4.75 8.16
CA TRP A 31 -3.44 4.95 9.29
C TRP A 31 -3.03 3.61 9.90
N SER A 32 -4.01 2.73 10.10
CA SER A 32 -3.72 1.43 10.70
C SER A 32 -2.77 0.61 9.83
N PHE A 33 -2.96 0.66 8.53
CA PHE A 33 -2.08 -0.08 7.64
C PHE A 33 -0.67 0.50 7.66
N MET A 34 -0.57 1.82 7.64
CA MET A 34 0.75 2.46 7.70
C MET A 34 1.46 2.11 9.00
N ASN A 35 0.71 2.11 10.10
CA ASN A 35 1.30 1.74 11.37
C ASN A 35 1.77 0.29 11.37
N PHE A 36 0.99 -0.59 10.76
CA PHE A 36 1.41 -1.97 10.60
C PHE A 36 2.72 -2.07 9.83
N CYS A 37 2.80 -1.37 8.70
CA CYS A 37 4.01 -1.41 7.89
C CYS A 37 5.21 -0.89 8.66
N ASP A 38 4.99 0.17 9.41
CA ASP A 38 6.08 0.84 10.11
C ASP A 38 6.62 0.01 11.26
N THR A 39 5.76 -0.72 11.96
CA THR A 39 6.15 -1.39 13.19
C THR A 39 6.37 -2.89 13.06
N ASN A 40 5.89 -3.51 12.00
CA ASN A 40 6.00 -4.95 11.84
C ASN A 40 7.40 -5.33 11.36
N LYS A 41 8.03 -6.24 12.07
CA LYS A 41 9.40 -6.61 11.77
C LYS A 41 9.57 -7.32 10.43
N SER A 42 8.53 -8.01 9.99
CA SER A 42 8.61 -8.71 8.72
C SER A 42 8.57 -7.77 7.53
N VAL A 43 8.03 -6.58 7.71
CA VAL A 43 7.97 -5.61 6.62
C VAL A 43 9.32 -4.94 6.50
N GLN A 44 9.93 -5.09 5.34
CA GLN A 44 11.25 -4.53 5.09
C GLN A 44 11.18 -3.13 4.52
N LYS A 45 10.25 -2.93 3.60
CA LYS A 45 10.09 -1.63 2.94
C LYS A 45 8.62 -1.43 2.62
N TRP A 46 8.22 -0.17 2.55
CA TRP A 46 6.86 0.15 2.16
C TRP A 46 6.81 1.58 1.62
N ALA A 47 5.74 1.88 0.90
CA ALA A 47 5.55 3.22 0.35
C ALA A 47 4.07 3.46 0.13
N SER A 48 3.70 4.73 0.17
CA SER A 48 2.33 5.17 -0.06
C SER A 48 2.27 5.88 -1.39
N GLU A 49 1.45 5.39 -2.30
CA GLU A 49 1.20 6.04 -3.59
C GLU A 49 2.48 6.36 -4.36
N ALA A 50 3.46 5.50 -4.25
CA ALA A 50 4.77 5.78 -4.83
C ALA A 50 4.98 5.14 -6.20
N ILE A 51 4.10 4.25 -6.61
CA ILE A 51 4.29 3.49 -7.83
C ILE A 51 3.21 3.88 -8.83
N GLN A 52 3.63 4.12 -10.06
CA GLN A 52 2.71 4.39 -11.15
C GLN A 52 2.84 3.28 -12.17
N ILE A 53 1.72 2.65 -12.48
CA ILE A 53 1.70 1.54 -13.41
C ILE A 53 0.95 1.97 -14.66
N PRO A 54 1.65 2.24 -15.76
CA PRO A 54 0.97 2.62 -16.98
C PRO A 54 0.25 1.43 -17.59
N TYR A 55 -0.91 1.67 -18.12
CA TYR A 55 -1.65 0.62 -18.80
C TYR A 55 -2.57 1.26 -19.84
N ARG A 56 -3.05 0.43 -20.75
CA ARG A 56 -3.98 0.89 -21.77
C ARG A 56 -5.38 0.45 -21.39
N ASP A 57 -6.27 1.41 -21.31
CA ASP A 57 -7.66 1.14 -21.00
C ASP A 57 -8.28 0.38 -22.16
N PRO A 58 -8.76 -0.83 -21.96
CA PRO A 58 -9.32 -1.62 -23.05
C PRO A 58 -10.62 -1.05 -23.61
N LEU A 59 -11.32 -0.23 -22.85
CA LEU A 59 -12.57 0.33 -23.31
C LEU A 59 -12.38 1.56 -24.19
N THR A 60 -11.41 2.39 -23.87
CA THR A 60 -11.20 3.63 -24.61
C THR A 60 -9.94 3.62 -25.43
N GLY A 61 -9.04 2.67 -25.22
CA GLY A 61 -7.77 2.64 -25.89
C GLY A 61 -6.79 3.67 -25.42
N ARG A 62 -7.13 4.41 -24.38
CA ARG A 62 -6.26 5.47 -23.88
C ARG A 62 -5.21 4.95 -22.95
N GLN A 63 -4.07 5.61 -23.01
CA GLN A 63 -3.00 5.35 -22.05
C GLN A 63 -3.39 5.99 -20.72
N THR A 64 -3.27 5.24 -19.64
CA THR A 64 -3.60 5.77 -18.33
C THR A 64 -2.64 5.18 -17.31
N VAL A 65 -2.81 5.57 -16.06
CA VAL A 65 -1.89 5.18 -15.01
C VAL A 65 -2.69 4.70 -13.79
N TYR A 66 -2.26 3.58 -13.25
CA TYR A 66 -2.82 3.06 -12.02
C TYR A 66 -1.83 3.29 -10.89
N VAL A 67 -2.31 3.87 -9.79
CA VAL A 67 -1.47 4.12 -8.62
C VAL A 67 -2.05 3.35 -7.45
N PRO A 68 -1.42 2.22 -7.07
CA PRO A 68 -1.87 1.50 -5.88
C PRO A 68 -1.72 2.34 -4.63
N ASP A 69 -2.56 2.08 -3.64
CA ASP A 69 -2.48 2.81 -2.40
C ASP A 69 -1.16 2.55 -1.69
N PHE A 70 -0.70 1.31 -1.68
CA PHE A 70 0.50 0.96 -0.96
C PHE A 70 1.35 -0.06 -1.70
N PHE A 71 2.63 0.09 -1.51
CA PHE A 71 3.63 -0.90 -1.91
C PHE A 71 4.23 -1.44 -0.62
N ILE A 72 4.38 -2.77 -0.54
CA ILE A 72 4.95 -3.38 0.65
C ILE A 72 5.86 -4.52 0.24
N GLN A 73 7.01 -4.59 0.89
CA GLN A 73 7.96 -5.65 0.70
C GLN A 73 8.23 -6.30 2.05
N TYR A 74 7.98 -7.59 2.16
CA TYR A 74 8.12 -8.25 3.45
C TYR A 74 8.68 -9.65 3.26
N VAL A 75 9.01 -10.27 4.37
CA VAL A 75 9.58 -11.62 4.38
C VAL A 75 8.56 -12.55 5.02
N ASP A 76 8.26 -13.66 4.35
CA ASP A 76 7.32 -14.61 4.91
C ASP A 76 8.03 -15.58 5.85
N LYS A 77 7.28 -16.53 6.38
CA LYS A 77 7.84 -17.46 7.38
C LYS A 77 8.91 -18.37 6.81
N ASN A 78 8.98 -18.48 5.49
CA ASN A 78 10.02 -19.26 4.84
C ASN A 78 11.21 -18.40 4.45
N ASN A 79 11.25 -17.19 4.95
CA ASN A 79 12.33 -16.24 4.68
C ASN A 79 12.38 -15.83 3.22
N LYS A 80 11.23 -15.86 2.57
CA LYS A 80 11.13 -15.43 1.18
C LYS A 80 10.69 -13.99 1.10
N MET A 81 11.34 -13.23 0.23
CA MET A 81 10.96 -11.86 -0.01
C MET A 81 9.72 -11.79 -0.87
N ILE A 82 8.72 -11.06 -0.43
CA ILE A 82 7.46 -10.93 -1.11
C ILE A 82 7.14 -9.45 -1.32
N VAL A 83 6.69 -9.11 -2.51
CA VAL A 83 6.29 -7.76 -2.84
C VAL A 83 4.80 -7.79 -3.19
N GLU A 84 4.03 -6.88 -2.60
CA GLU A 84 2.61 -6.78 -2.88
C GLU A 84 2.21 -5.33 -3.09
N LEU A 85 1.26 -5.13 -3.98
CA LEU A 85 0.62 -3.84 -4.16
C LEU A 85 -0.77 -3.96 -3.55
N ILE A 86 -1.12 -2.99 -2.72
CA ILE A 86 -2.31 -3.11 -1.90
C ILE A 86 -3.22 -1.92 -2.10
N GLU A 87 -4.51 -2.21 -2.18
CA GLU A 87 -5.54 -1.18 -2.19
C GLU A 87 -6.40 -1.32 -0.96
N VAL A 88 -6.61 -0.20 -0.28
CA VAL A 88 -7.45 -0.16 0.91
C VAL A 88 -8.80 0.38 0.50
N LYS A 89 -9.84 -0.44 0.63
CA LYS A 89 -11.18 -0.06 0.25
C LYS A 89 -11.90 0.57 1.42
N PRO A 90 -12.84 1.46 1.14
CA PRO A 90 -13.64 2.02 2.25
C PRO A 90 -14.44 0.94 2.96
N ALA A 91 -14.91 1.28 4.15
CA ALA A 91 -15.63 0.32 4.97
C ALA A 91 -16.82 -0.27 4.27
N SER A 92 -17.48 0.48 3.41
CA SER A 92 -18.64 -0.03 2.69
C SER A 92 -18.28 -1.16 1.76
N GLN A 93 -17.03 -1.27 1.37
CA GLN A 93 -16.57 -2.37 0.54
C GLN A 93 -15.76 -3.38 1.32
N THR A 94 -15.26 -3.00 2.43
CA THR A 94 -14.64 -3.85 3.45
C THR A 94 -13.60 -4.83 2.97
N ILE A 95 -13.07 -4.68 1.80
CA ILE A 95 -12.13 -5.64 1.27
C ILE A 95 -10.78 -5.00 1.08
N LEU A 96 -9.77 -5.71 1.55
CA LEU A 96 -8.39 -5.34 1.29
C LEU A 96 -7.92 -6.21 0.15
N GLU A 97 -7.70 -5.60 -0.99
CA GLU A 97 -7.31 -6.34 -2.17
C GLU A 97 -5.81 -6.32 -2.36
N ARG A 98 -5.27 -7.44 -2.70
CA ARG A 98 -3.87 -7.55 -3.05
C ARG A 98 -3.75 -7.71 -4.53
N VAL A 99 -2.92 -6.89 -5.11
CA VAL A 99 -2.80 -6.85 -6.55
C VAL A 99 -1.43 -7.39 -6.93
N GLY A 100 -1.43 -8.21 -7.94
CA GLY A 100 -0.18 -8.65 -8.53
C GLY A 100 0.34 -9.96 -8.05
N LYS A 101 0.10 -10.33 -6.83
CA LYS A 101 0.67 -11.57 -6.35
C LYS A 101 -0.34 -12.69 -6.28
N ASN A 102 -1.30 -12.54 -5.41
CA ASN A 102 -2.13 -13.69 -5.08
C ASN A 102 -2.96 -14.23 -6.20
N LYS A 103 -3.36 -13.36 -7.08
CA LYS A 103 -4.20 -13.83 -8.17
C LYS A 103 -3.53 -14.84 -9.04
N TYR A 104 -2.25 -14.85 -9.01
CA TYR A 104 -1.50 -15.66 -9.96
C TYR A 104 -0.88 -16.87 -9.32
N ASN A 105 -1.15 -17.06 -8.08
CA ASN A 105 -0.56 -18.17 -7.36
C ASN A 105 -1.52 -19.29 -7.10
N GLN A 106 -2.61 -19.24 -7.77
CA GLN A 106 -3.53 -20.35 -7.59
C GLN A 106 -3.19 -21.51 -8.41
#